data_5af610d9edc61ac25a1aac4aa5cea975
#
_entry.id   5af610d9edc61ac25a1aac4aa5cea975
#
_cell.length_a   1.000
_cell.length_b   1.000
_cell.length_c   1.000
_cell.angle_alpha   90.00
_cell.angle_beta   90.00
_cell.angle_gamma   90.00
#
_symmetry.space_group_name_H-M   'P 1'
#
loop_
_entity.id
_entity.type
_entity.pdbx_description
1 polymer ?
#
loop_
_entity_poly.entity_id
_entity_poly.type
_entity_poly.pdbx_seq_one_letter_code
_entity_poly.pdbx_strand_id
1 'polypeptide(L)'
;MQDNNQKSIASAILIVGILIAGAILLKNGNVNSPAVNKPISKTIGLNVKSFNTCLASGKFKDKIQTDIDSGVLAGVNGTPSSFILKDGKVVGIIPGAQPLEQITKQIEDILKNEKTPLTTELRPVSSDDHILGNIDAKIIIVEYSDLECPFCKVFHNTMHQVVEKNNPNVAWVFRHYPIPQLHPKAFHEAEATECAWEQGGNKVFWKYMDKLFEVTPSNNGLEESML
;
A
#
# COMPACT_ATOMS: atom_id res chain seq x y z
N MET A 1 48.63 -42.03 -35.28
CA MET A 1 47.16 -42.13 -35.38
C MET A 1 46.43 -41.40 -34.26
N GLN A 2 47.04 -40.42 -33.58
CA GLN A 2 46.38 -39.67 -32.47
C GLN A 2 45.91 -38.26 -32.82
N ASP A 3 46.26 -37.74 -34.03
CA ASP A 3 46.04 -36.32 -34.32
C ASP A 3 44.66 -36.00 -34.97
N ASN A 4 44.00 -36.97 -35.58
CA ASN A 4 42.70 -36.77 -36.24
C ASN A 4 41.49 -36.74 -35.30
N ASN A 5 41.61 -37.32 -34.08
CA ASN A 5 40.52 -37.37 -33.15
C ASN A 5 40.32 -36.08 -32.35
N GLN A 6 41.42 -35.36 -32.07
CA GLN A 6 41.37 -34.05 -31.37
C GLN A 6 40.77 -32.94 -32.24
N LYS A 7 41.05 -32.94 -33.56
CA LYS A 7 40.45 -31.94 -34.48
C LYS A 7 38.97 -32.13 -34.69
N SER A 8 38.48 -33.38 -34.69
CA SER A 8 37.07 -33.71 -34.78
C SER A 8 36.26 -33.28 -33.53
N ILE A 9 36.82 -33.44 -32.34
CA ILE A 9 36.19 -33.06 -31.07
C ILE A 9 36.15 -31.52 -30.95
N ALA A 10 37.23 -30.82 -31.30
CA ALA A 10 37.26 -29.37 -31.27
C ALA A 10 36.25 -28.72 -32.22
N SER A 11 36.08 -29.29 -33.45
CA SER A 11 35.08 -28.82 -34.41
C SER A 11 33.66 -29.08 -33.95
N ALA A 12 33.38 -30.24 -33.31
CA ALA A 12 32.04 -30.57 -32.77
C ALA A 12 31.66 -29.64 -31.62
N ILE A 13 32.58 -29.30 -30.70
CA ILE A 13 32.34 -28.38 -29.60
C ILE A 13 32.06 -26.96 -30.13
N LEU A 14 32.76 -26.51 -31.17
CA LEU A 14 32.56 -25.19 -31.74
C LEU A 14 31.20 -25.03 -32.43
N ILE A 15 30.74 -26.06 -33.13
CA ILE A 15 29.40 -26.08 -33.78
C ILE A 15 28.30 -26.12 -32.73
N VAL A 16 28.44 -26.93 -31.68
CA VAL A 16 27.45 -26.99 -30.59
C VAL A 16 27.42 -25.67 -29.80
N GLY A 17 28.59 -25.04 -29.55
CA GLY A 17 28.68 -23.73 -28.91
C GLY A 17 27.98 -22.63 -29.72
N ILE A 18 28.10 -22.61 -31.03
CA ILE A 18 27.43 -21.63 -31.91
C ILE A 18 25.92 -21.85 -31.94
N LEU A 19 25.46 -23.10 -31.95
CA LEU A 19 24.02 -23.43 -31.93
C LEU A 19 23.39 -23.06 -30.61
N ILE A 20 24.06 -23.26 -29.46
CA ILE A 20 23.57 -22.85 -28.15
C ILE A 20 23.54 -21.34 -28.03
N ALA A 21 24.60 -20.64 -28.46
CA ALA A 21 24.61 -19.18 -28.46
C ALA A 21 23.54 -18.57 -29.39
N GLY A 22 23.33 -19.16 -30.58
CA GLY A 22 22.28 -18.76 -31.51
C GLY A 22 20.90 -19.00 -30.96
N ALA A 23 20.66 -20.13 -30.26
CA ALA A 23 19.38 -20.42 -29.62
C ALA A 23 19.06 -19.48 -28.44
N ILE A 24 20.10 -19.06 -27.70
CA ILE A 24 19.94 -18.08 -26.62
C ILE A 24 19.61 -16.71 -27.20
N LEU A 25 20.26 -16.29 -28.29
CA LEU A 25 19.98 -15.03 -28.94
C LEU A 25 18.60 -14.99 -29.61
N LEU A 26 18.13 -16.11 -30.16
CA LEU A 26 16.80 -16.21 -30.75
C LEU A 26 15.68 -16.30 -29.69
N LYS A 27 15.98 -16.85 -28.50
CA LYS A 27 15.03 -16.91 -27.39
C LYS A 27 14.88 -15.59 -26.64
N ASN A 28 15.91 -14.75 -26.67
CA ASN A 28 15.87 -13.40 -26.12
C ASN A 28 15.31 -12.34 -27.08
N GLY A 29 14.84 -12.75 -28.27
CA GLY A 29 14.21 -11.87 -29.26
C GLY A 29 12.77 -11.43 -28.93
N ASN A 30 12.21 -11.84 -27.80
CA ASN A 30 11.02 -11.22 -27.24
C ASN A 30 11.45 -10.28 -26.11
N VAL A 31 12.11 -9.18 -26.47
CA VAL A 31 12.11 -8.01 -25.62
C VAL A 31 10.64 -7.55 -25.59
N ASN A 32 9.88 -8.04 -24.60
CA ASN A 32 8.66 -7.37 -24.24
C ASN A 32 9.04 -5.91 -24.06
N SER A 33 8.59 -5.05 -24.96
CA SER A 33 8.60 -3.62 -24.73
C SER A 33 8.09 -3.45 -23.31
N PRO A 34 8.77 -2.72 -22.41
CA PRO A 34 8.26 -2.52 -21.06
C PRO A 34 6.80 -2.12 -21.23
N ALA A 35 5.90 -2.88 -20.65
CA ALA A 35 4.51 -2.47 -20.60
C ALA A 35 4.57 -1.04 -20.11
N VAL A 36 4.16 -0.08 -20.94
CA VAL A 36 4.09 1.32 -20.55
C VAL A 36 3.07 1.33 -19.43
N ASN A 37 3.56 1.24 -18.20
CA ASN A 37 2.72 1.26 -17.01
C ASN A 37 1.98 2.59 -17.06
N LYS A 38 0.67 2.51 -17.27
CA LYS A 38 -0.15 3.72 -17.33
C LYS A 38 -0.23 4.31 -15.92
N PRO A 39 -0.18 5.64 -15.79
CA PRO A 39 -0.40 6.28 -14.49
C PRO A 39 -1.63 5.72 -13.78
N ILE A 40 -1.56 5.61 -12.48
CA ILE A 40 -2.68 5.11 -11.64
C ILE A 40 -3.92 5.97 -11.89
N SER A 41 -3.75 7.31 -11.88
CA SER A 41 -4.81 8.27 -12.17
C SER A 41 -5.56 7.97 -13.47
N LYS A 42 -4.82 7.65 -14.54
CA LYS A 42 -5.40 7.28 -15.83
C LYS A 42 -6.03 5.88 -15.81
N THR A 43 -5.40 4.93 -15.11
CA THR A 43 -5.85 3.54 -15.04
C THR A 43 -7.20 3.42 -14.35
N ILE A 44 -7.42 4.20 -13.30
CA ILE A 44 -8.69 4.21 -12.56
C ILE A 44 -9.75 5.16 -13.14
N GLY A 45 -9.41 5.91 -14.21
CA GLY A 45 -10.34 6.75 -14.94
C GLY A 45 -10.55 8.16 -14.38
N LEU A 46 -9.54 8.73 -13.72
CA LEU A 46 -9.59 10.12 -13.25
C LEU A 46 -9.42 11.12 -14.41
N ASN A 47 -9.85 12.35 -14.16
CA ASN A 47 -9.45 13.48 -15.00
C ASN A 47 -7.99 13.81 -14.71
N VAL A 48 -7.09 13.32 -15.56
CA VAL A 48 -5.62 13.43 -15.37
C VAL A 48 -5.19 14.90 -15.28
N LYS A 49 -5.80 15.82 -16.03
CA LYS A 49 -5.44 17.25 -15.97
C LYS A 49 -5.76 17.84 -14.61
N SER A 50 -6.97 17.60 -14.10
CA SER A 50 -7.37 18.07 -12.76
C SER A 50 -6.53 17.44 -11.68
N PHE A 51 -6.23 16.14 -11.80
CA PHE A 51 -5.37 15.40 -10.87
C PHE A 51 -3.96 16.01 -10.79
N ASN A 52 -3.31 16.22 -11.93
CA ASN A 52 -1.97 16.80 -11.98
C ASN A 52 -1.97 18.26 -11.46
N THR A 53 -3.02 19.04 -11.73
CA THR A 53 -3.16 20.38 -11.17
C THR A 53 -3.28 20.35 -9.65
N CYS A 54 -4.08 19.44 -9.11
CA CYS A 54 -4.20 19.23 -7.67
C CYS A 54 -2.86 18.85 -7.05
N LEU A 55 -2.21 17.84 -7.60
CA LEU A 55 -0.93 17.32 -7.09
C LEU A 55 0.16 18.40 -7.10
N ALA A 56 0.28 19.15 -8.19
CA ALA A 56 1.24 20.25 -8.30
C ALA A 56 0.95 21.41 -7.34
N SER A 57 -0.30 21.57 -6.87
CA SER A 57 -0.68 22.64 -5.93
C SER A 57 -0.23 22.41 -4.51
N GLY A 58 -0.01 21.15 -4.11
CA GLY A 58 0.35 20.77 -2.74
C GLY A 58 -0.73 21.10 -1.70
N LYS A 59 -1.99 21.27 -2.11
CA LYS A 59 -3.08 21.76 -1.24
C LYS A 59 -3.46 20.82 -0.10
N PHE A 60 -3.07 19.53 -0.18
CA PHE A 60 -3.37 18.55 0.85
C PHE A 60 -2.24 18.34 1.86
N LYS A 61 -1.17 19.13 1.79
CA LYS A 61 -0.04 19.04 2.72
C LYS A 61 -0.46 19.17 4.17
N ASP A 62 -1.32 20.14 4.46
CA ASP A 62 -1.79 20.40 5.83
C ASP A 62 -2.66 19.25 6.36
N LYS A 63 -3.47 18.61 5.50
CA LYS A 63 -4.25 17.43 5.88
C LYS A 63 -3.33 16.27 6.26
N ILE A 64 -2.34 15.98 5.41
CA ILE A 64 -1.38 14.90 5.66
C ILE A 64 -0.57 15.20 6.93
N GLN A 65 -0.14 16.46 7.12
CA GLN A 65 0.55 16.87 8.34
C GLN A 65 -0.32 16.70 9.58
N THR A 66 -1.61 17.03 9.49
CA THR A 66 -2.57 16.80 10.59
C THR A 66 -2.67 15.30 10.95
N ASP A 67 -2.66 14.42 9.97
CA ASP A 67 -2.64 12.97 10.22
C ASP A 67 -1.34 12.55 10.90
N ILE A 68 -0.18 13.02 10.43
CA ILE A 68 1.13 12.75 11.04
C ILE A 68 1.14 13.23 12.50
N ASP A 69 0.75 14.49 12.76
CA ASP A 69 0.76 15.07 14.09
C ASP A 69 -0.15 14.29 15.04
N SER A 70 -1.33 13.88 14.56
CA SER A 70 -2.24 13.05 15.35
C SER A 70 -1.66 11.66 15.65
N GLY A 71 -0.88 11.09 14.73
CA GLY A 71 -0.17 9.84 14.95
C GLY A 71 0.93 9.97 16.01
N VAL A 72 1.70 11.06 15.94
CA VAL A 72 2.72 11.36 16.96
C VAL A 72 2.09 11.48 18.36
N LEU A 73 0.99 12.22 18.49
CA LEU A 73 0.26 12.35 19.76
C LEU A 73 -0.29 10.99 20.25
N ALA A 74 -0.74 10.13 19.34
CA ALA A 74 -1.19 8.80 19.67
C ALA A 74 -0.06 7.81 20.02
N GLY A 75 1.21 8.20 19.86
CA GLY A 75 2.38 7.38 20.16
C GLY A 75 2.80 6.45 19.01
N VAL A 76 2.42 6.76 17.78
CA VAL A 76 2.87 6.03 16.58
C VAL A 76 4.37 6.27 16.39
N ASN A 77 5.13 5.19 16.29
CA ASN A 77 6.59 5.21 16.11
C ASN A 77 7.06 4.37 14.91
N GLY A 78 6.13 3.88 14.10
CA GLY A 78 6.38 3.09 12.89
C GLY A 78 5.07 2.68 12.23
N THR A 79 5.15 2.18 10.98
CA THR A 79 4.00 1.83 10.17
C THR A 79 4.00 0.37 9.71
N PRO A 80 2.82 -0.27 9.59
CA PRO A 80 1.53 0.24 10.02
C PRO A 80 1.38 0.22 11.53
N SER A 81 0.60 1.15 12.09
CA SER A 81 0.23 1.16 13.50
C SER A 81 -1.26 1.43 13.61
N SER A 82 -2.01 0.57 14.30
CA SER A 82 -3.46 0.70 14.31
C SER A 82 -4.03 0.65 15.73
N PHE A 83 -5.10 1.41 15.92
CA PHE A 83 -5.86 1.51 17.16
C PHE A 83 -7.26 0.96 16.95
N ILE A 84 -7.71 0.10 17.87
CA ILE A 84 -9.07 -0.46 17.83
C ILE A 84 -9.94 0.36 18.76
N LEU A 85 -11.00 0.94 18.20
CA LEU A 85 -12.01 1.70 18.93
C LEU A 85 -13.28 0.89 19.08
N LYS A 86 -13.86 0.95 20.28
CA LYS A 86 -15.23 0.52 20.59
C LYS A 86 -15.92 1.67 21.34
N ASP A 87 -17.08 2.07 20.87
CA ASP A 87 -17.83 3.20 21.43
C ASP A 87 -16.99 4.50 21.54
N GLY A 88 -16.17 4.76 20.52
CA GLY A 88 -15.28 5.95 20.44
C GLY A 88 -14.06 5.91 21.36
N LYS A 89 -13.84 4.82 22.11
CA LYS A 89 -12.69 4.68 23.03
C LYS A 89 -11.70 3.67 22.48
N VAL A 90 -10.42 3.96 22.62
CA VAL A 90 -9.35 3.00 22.26
C VAL A 90 -9.36 1.84 23.25
N VAL A 91 -9.55 0.62 22.76
CA VAL A 91 -9.61 -0.61 23.56
C VAL A 91 -8.59 -1.66 23.13
N GLY A 92 -7.80 -1.37 22.13
CA GLY A 92 -6.74 -2.24 21.65
C GLY A 92 -5.79 -1.55 20.68
N ILE A 93 -4.63 -2.14 20.49
CA ILE A 93 -3.60 -1.70 19.54
C ILE A 93 -3.19 -2.90 18.68
N ILE A 94 -2.99 -2.67 17.40
CA ILE A 94 -2.41 -3.62 16.46
C ILE A 94 -1.05 -3.05 16.05
N PRO A 95 0.06 -3.53 16.67
CA PRO A 95 1.40 -3.07 16.31
C PRO A 95 1.89 -3.80 15.05
N GLY A 96 2.18 -3.04 14.00
CA GLY A 96 2.67 -3.58 12.74
C GLY A 96 1.65 -4.41 11.95
N ALA A 97 2.12 -5.06 10.90
CA ALA A 97 1.30 -5.88 10.00
C ALA A 97 1.03 -7.27 10.61
N GLN A 98 0.01 -7.34 11.47
CA GLN A 98 -0.41 -8.62 12.05
C GLN A 98 -1.23 -9.47 11.08
N PRO A 99 -1.15 -10.82 11.21
CA PRO A 99 -1.97 -11.73 10.42
C PRO A 99 -3.48 -11.58 10.67
N LEU A 100 -4.29 -11.86 9.65
CA LEU A 100 -5.75 -11.81 9.70
C LEU A 100 -6.35 -12.53 10.93
N GLU A 101 -5.85 -13.73 11.24
CA GLU A 101 -6.37 -14.53 12.36
C GLU A 101 -6.17 -13.85 13.72
N GLN A 102 -5.02 -13.20 13.92
CA GLN A 102 -4.74 -12.49 15.18
C GLN A 102 -5.66 -11.28 15.34
N ILE A 103 -5.86 -10.50 14.27
CA ILE A 103 -6.74 -9.35 14.28
C ILE A 103 -8.18 -9.79 14.49
N THR A 104 -8.65 -10.82 13.78
CA THR A 104 -10.00 -11.36 13.93
C THR A 104 -10.26 -11.83 15.35
N LYS A 105 -9.31 -12.57 15.94
CA LYS A 105 -9.43 -13.04 17.33
C LYS A 105 -9.48 -11.86 18.33
N GLN A 106 -8.69 -10.83 18.11
CA GLN A 106 -8.69 -9.62 18.95
C GLN A 106 -10.04 -8.90 18.87
N ILE A 107 -10.60 -8.75 17.65
CA ILE A 107 -11.93 -8.16 17.42
C ILE A 107 -13.01 -8.99 18.12
N GLU A 108 -13.01 -10.30 17.94
CA GLU A 108 -13.99 -11.19 18.60
C GLU A 108 -13.93 -11.09 20.13
N ASP A 109 -12.72 -11.03 20.69
CA ASP A 109 -12.54 -10.88 22.13
C ASP A 109 -13.09 -9.52 22.64
N ILE A 110 -12.84 -8.44 21.89
CA ILE A 110 -13.36 -7.09 22.21
C ILE A 110 -14.90 -7.05 22.10
N LEU A 111 -15.49 -7.75 21.13
CA LEU A 111 -16.93 -7.79 20.96
C LEU A 111 -17.63 -8.59 22.07
N LYS A 112 -17.00 -9.66 22.56
CA LYS A 112 -17.56 -10.57 23.60
C LYS A 112 -17.36 -10.05 25.02
N ASN A 113 -16.26 -9.30 25.24
CA ASN A 113 -15.84 -8.89 26.58
C ASN A 113 -15.77 -7.36 26.67
N GLU A 114 -16.07 -6.83 27.86
CA GLU A 114 -15.76 -5.44 28.16
C GLU A 114 -14.24 -5.27 28.26
N LYS A 115 -13.73 -4.19 27.66
CA LYS A 115 -12.32 -3.84 27.72
C LYS A 115 -12.15 -2.50 28.42
N THR A 116 -11.15 -2.43 29.27
CA THR A 116 -10.76 -1.14 29.86
C THR A 116 -10.17 -0.26 28.76
N PRO A 117 -10.68 0.96 28.59
CA PRO A 117 -10.11 1.90 27.63
C PRO A 117 -8.65 2.20 27.93
N LEU A 118 -7.85 2.31 26.88
CA LEU A 118 -6.46 2.71 26.97
C LEU A 118 -6.36 4.24 27.00
N THR A 119 -5.41 4.75 27.76
CA THR A 119 -5.08 6.19 27.77
C THR A 119 -4.22 6.48 26.54
N THR A 120 -4.84 6.98 25.50
CA THR A 120 -4.17 7.31 24.22
C THR A 120 -4.82 8.55 23.64
N GLU A 121 -4.02 9.54 23.26
CA GLU A 121 -4.49 10.79 22.64
C GLU A 121 -4.74 10.56 21.13
N LEU A 122 -5.73 9.71 20.82
CA LEU A 122 -6.13 9.47 19.44
C LEU A 122 -7.12 10.55 18.99
N ARG A 123 -6.83 11.20 17.87
CA ARG A 123 -7.77 12.15 17.24
C ARG A 123 -9.09 11.42 16.95
N PRO A 124 -10.24 11.98 17.35
CA PRO A 124 -11.55 11.39 17.04
C PRO A 124 -11.72 11.13 15.55
N VAL A 125 -12.45 10.06 15.23
CA VAL A 125 -12.84 9.78 13.84
C VAL A 125 -13.91 10.78 13.42
N SER A 126 -13.78 11.33 12.22
CA SER A 126 -14.69 12.34 11.68
C SER A 126 -14.97 12.10 10.20
N SER A 127 -15.81 12.96 9.60
CA SER A 127 -16.10 12.95 8.17
C SER A 127 -14.89 13.24 7.28
N ASP A 128 -13.81 13.78 7.86
CA ASP A 128 -12.58 14.10 7.13
C ASP A 128 -11.65 12.89 6.99
N ASP A 129 -11.95 11.83 7.71
CA ASP A 129 -11.21 10.57 7.61
C ASP A 129 -11.67 9.72 6.41
N HIS A 130 -10.74 8.93 5.87
CA HIS A 130 -11.03 7.97 4.81
C HIS A 130 -11.48 6.65 5.43
N ILE A 131 -12.77 6.33 5.26
CA ILE A 131 -13.42 5.20 5.93
C ILE A 131 -13.83 4.14 4.91
N LEU A 132 -13.39 2.90 5.14
CA LEU A 132 -13.89 1.71 4.47
C LEU A 132 -14.79 0.92 5.44
N GLY A 133 -16.01 0.64 5.01
CA GLY A 133 -17.03 0.01 5.85
C GLY A 133 -18.07 1.00 6.36
N ASN A 134 -18.83 0.59 7.39
CA ASN A 134 -19.88 1.40 7.99
C ASN A 134 -19.31 2.28 9.11
N ILE A 135 -19.53 3.61 9.04
CA ILE A 135 -19.09 4.55 10.10
C ILE A 135 -19.73 4.23 11.47
N ASP A 136 -20.93 3.64 11.46
CA ASP A 136 -21.65 3.21 12.67
C ASP A 136 -21.26 1.79 13.13
N ALA A 137 -20.15 1.24 12.61
CA ALA A 137 -19.67 -0.07 13.02
C ALA A 137 -19.30 -0.09 14.51
N LYS A 138 -19.56 -1.21 15.17
CA LYS A 138 -19.24 -1.40 16.60
C LYS A 138 -17.74 -1.26 16.90
N ILE A 139 -16.92 -1.61 15.93
CA ILE A 139 -15.47 -1.53 16.00
C ILE A 139 -14.99 -0.65 14.85
N ILE A 140 -14.16 0.32 15.16
CA ILE A 140 -13.44 1.12 14.17
C ILE A 140 -11.95 0.89 14.37
N ILE A 141 -11.25 0.51 13.31
CA ILE A 141 -9.80 0.35 13.32
C ILE A 141 -9.20 1.57 12.63
N VAL A 142 -8.46 2.39 13.36
CA VAL A 142 -7.75 3.56 12.83
C VAL A 142 -6.30 3.17 12.58
N GLU A 143 -5.90 3.13 11.31
CA GLU A 143 -4.53 2.81 10.89
C GLU A 143 -3.78 4.08 10.50
N TYR A 144 -2.55 4.19 10.98
CA TYR A 144 -1.53 5.11 10.50
C TYR A 144 -0.57 4.34 9.59
N SER A 145 -0.48 4.78 8.34
CA SER A 145 0.15 4.00 7.26
C SER A 145 1.03 4.85 6.35
N ASP A 146 2.03 4.19 5.76
CA ASP A 146 2.98 4.78 4.81
C ASP A 146 2.90 4.01 3.48
N LEU A 147 2.69 4.72 2.38
CA LEU A 147 2.42 4.13 1.06
C LEU A 147 3.61 3.41 0.43
N GLU A 148 4.83 3.75 0.85
CA GLU A 148 6.06 3.08 0.41
C GLU A 148 6.54 1.97 1.37
N CYS A 149 5.86 1.80 2.52
CA CYS A 149 6.23 0.77 3.48
C CYS A 149 5.78 -0.63 3.02
N PRO A 150 6.71 -1.61 2.89
CA PRO A 150 6.35 -2.96 2.45
C PRO A 150 5.42 -3.69 3.41
N PHE A 151 5.51 -3.39 4.71
CA PHE A 151 4.59 -3.96 5.71
C PHE A 151 3.18 -3.37 5.58
N CYS A 152 3.05 -2.07 5.26
CA CYS A 152 1.76 -1.45 5.00
C CYS A 152 1.09 -2.04 3.75
N LYS A 153 1.86 -2.31 2.70
CA LYS A 153 1.37 -3.01 1.50
C LYS A 153 0.76 -4.37 1.83
N VAL A 154 1.41 -5.17 2.65
CA VAL A 154 0.88 -6.48 3.08
C VAL A 154 -0.34 -6.29 3.97
N PHE A 155 -0.28 -5.33 4.89
CA PHE A 155 -1.35 -5.07 5.85
C PHE A 155 -2.62 -4.53 5.19
N HIS A 156 -2.50 -3.74 4.14
CA HIS A 156 -3.61 -3.25 3.34
C HIS A 156 -4.53 -4.41 2.86
N ASN A 157 -3.93 -5.44 2.28
CA ASN A 157 -4.67 -6.63 1.85
C ASN A 157 -5.32 -7.39 3.04
N THR A 158 -4.64 -7.41 4.18
CA THR A 158 -5.17 -8.03 5.41
C THR A 158 -6.37 -7.25 5.92
N MET A 159 -6.30 -5.92 5.93
CA MET A 159 -7.38 -5.06 6.42
C MET A 159 -8.63 -5.12 5.54
N HIS A 160 -8.50 -5.24 4.22
CA HIS A 160 -9.64 -5.52 3.36
C HIS A 160 -10.37 -6.79 3.78
N GLN A 161 -9.63 -7.88 4.03
CA GLN A 161 -10.22 -9.15 4.49
C GLN A 161 -10.84 -9.02 5.89
N VAL A 162 -10.23 -8.22 6.79
CA VAL A 162 -10.79 -7.95 8.12
C VAL A 162 -12.15 -7.27 8.00
N VAL A 163 -12.25 -6.21 7.19
CA VAL A 163 -13.52 -5.48 6.98
C VAL A 163 -14.56 -6.37 6.32
N GLU A 164 -14.21 -7.07 5.23
CA GLU A 164 -15.12 -7.96 4.51
C GLU A 164 -15.69 -9.06 5.40
N LYS A 165 -14.81 -9.75 6.15
CA LYS A 165 -15.18 -10.86 7.02
C LYS A 165 -16.07 -10.44 8.20
N ASN A 166 -15.93 -9.21 8.68
CA ASN A 166 -16.61 -8.71 9.88
C ASN A 166 -17.71 -7.68 9.58
N ASN A 167 -18.06 -7.47 8.31
CA ASN A 167 -19.13 -6.55 7.93
C ASN A 167 -20.49 -7.00 8.51
N PRO A 168 -21.31 -6.09 9.09
CA PRO A 168 -21.13 -4.64 9.19
C PRO A 168 -20.47 -4.15 10.50
N ASN A 169 -19.87 -5.02 11.29
CA ASN A 169 -19.43 -4.71 12.65
C ASN A 169 -18.07 -4.02 12.72
N VAL A 170 -17.28 -4.01 11.63
CA VAL A 170 -15.97 -3.41 11.58
C VAL A 170 -15.88 -2.40 10.44
N ALA A 171 -15.33 -1.23 10.74
CA ALA A 171 -14.88 -0.24 9.76
C ALA A 171 -13.37 0.01 9.91
N TRP A 172 -12.76 0.43 8.83
CA TRP A 172 -11.34 0.76 8.76
C TRP A 172 -11.19 2.22 8.35
N VAL A 173 -10.43 2.98 9.15
CA VAL A 173 -10.03 4.36 8.90
C VAL A 173 -8.56 4.36 8.53
N PHE A 174 -8.23 5.00 7.41
CA PHE A 174 -6.85 5.19 6.98
C PHE A 174 -6.41 6.63 7.27
N ARG A 175 -5.23 6.78 7.90
CA ARG A 175 -4.55 8.06 8.13
C ARG A 175 -3.13 7.99 7.59
N HIS A 176 -2.72 9.03 6.91
CA HIS A 176 -1.37 9.12 6.36
C HIS A 176 -0.31 9.28 7.45
N TYR A 177 0.73 8.47 7.37
CA TYR A 177 1.90 8.60 8.25
C TYR A 177 3.19 8.32 7.48
N PRO A 178 3.50 9.12 6.42
CA PRO A 178 4.73 8.97 5.66
C PRO A 178 5.95 9.20 6.56
N ILE A 179 6.98 8.37 6.40
CA ILE A 179 8.24 8.44 7.14
C ILE A 179 9.35 8.87 6.16
N PRO A 180 9.54 10.18 5.91
CA PRO A 180 10.38 10.66 4.81
C PRO A 180 11.84 10.27 4.94
N GLN A 181 12.33 9.94 6.14
CA GLN A 181 13.69 9.45 6.36
C GLN A 181 13.93 8.06 5.75
N LEU A 182 12.87 7.24 5.64
CA LEU A 182 12.90 5.91 5.04
C LEU A 182 12.32 5.93 3.63
N HIS A 183 11.27 6.72 3.43
CA HIS A 183 10.41 6.73 2.26
C HIS A 183 10.16 8.16 1.76
N PRO A 184 11.15 8.80 1.12
CA PRO A 184 11.06 10.21 0.70
C PRO A 184 9.93 10.51 -0.29
N LYS A 185 9.40 9.52 -1.02
CA LYS A 185 8.28 9.69 -1.95
C LYS A 185 6.91 9.56 -1.29
N ALA A 186 6.81 8.90 -0.13
CA ALA A 186 5.54 8.55 0.50
C ALA A 186 4.63 9.76 0.79
N PHE A 187 5.21 10.92 1.10
CA PHE A 187 4.42 12.13 1.30
C PHE A 187 3.73 12.60 0.01
N HIS A 188 4.44 12.57 -1.11
CA HIS A 188 3.88 12.94 -2.42
C HIS A 188 2.83 11.92 -2.91
N GLU A 189 3.04 10.65 -2.62
CA GLU A 189 2.05 9.59 -2.87
C GLU A 189 0.79 9.78 -2.02
N ALA A 190 0.93 10.24 -0.77
CA ALA A 190 -0.20 10.61 0.07
C ALA A 190 -0.98 11.79 -0.54
N GLU A 191 -0.30 12.84 -1.04
CA GLU A 191 -0.96 13.94 -1.77
C GLU A 191 -1.74 13.42 -3.00
N ALA A 192 -1.19 12.43 -3.71
CA ALA A 192 -1.84 11.83 -4.87
C ALA A 192 -3.15 11.11 -4.50
N THR A 193 -3.19 10.38 -3.38
CA THR A 193 -4.43 9.73 -2.91
C THR A 193 -5.50 10.75 -2.54
N GLU A 194 -5.13 11.87 -1.92
CA GLU A 194 -6.04 12.96 -1.59
C GLU A 194 -6.55 13.67 -2.85
N CYS A 195 -5.71 13.85 -3.88
CA CYS A 195 -6.13 14.36 -5.17
C CYS A 195 -7.09 13.41 -5.90
N ALA A 196 -7.00 12.11 -5.67
CA ALA A 196 -7.98 11.15 -6.15
C ALA A 196 -9.30 11.26 -5.38
N TRP A 197 -9.23 11.40 -4.05
CA TRP A 197 -10.40 11.65 -3.20
C TRP A 197 -11.19 12.88 -3.65
N GLU A 198 -10.52 13.97 -3.99
CA GLU A 198 -11.17 15.19 -4.48
C GLU A 198 -12.08 14.96 -5.69
N GLN A 199 -11.75 13.99 -6.53
CA GLN A 199 -12.52 13.71 -7.75
C GLN A 199 -13.71 12.76 -7.56
N GLY A 200 -13.82 12.09 -6.41
CA GLY A 200 -14.93 11.15 -6.22
C GLY A 200 -15.08 10.60 -4.79
N GLY A 201 -14.53 11.30 -3.81
CA GLY A 201 -14.69 10.97 -2.39
C GLY A 201 -14.04 9.64 -2.02
N ASN A 202 -14.50 9.05 -0.93
CA ASN A 202 -13.96 7.82 -0.36
C ASN A 202 -13.87 6.66 -1.37
N LYS A 203 -14.86 6.51 -2.24
CA LYS A 203 -14.85 5.44 -3.25
C LYS A 203 -13.63 5.54 -4.18
N VAL A 204 -13.26 6.75 -4.57
CA VAL A 204 -12.13 6.96 -5.49
C VAL A 204 -10.81 6.95 -4.72
N PHE A 205 -10.79 7.46 -3.49
CA PHE A 205 -9.65 7.32 -2.59
C PHE A 205 -9.21 5.85 -2.47
N TRP A 206 -10.12 4.97 -2.02
CA TRP A 206 -9.83 3.56 -1.84
C TRP A 206 -9.43 2.86 -3.15
N LYS A 207 -10.10 3.18 -4.26
CA LYS A 207 -9.72 2.65 -5.57
C LYS A 207 -8.30 3.05 -6.00
N TYR A 208 -7.88 4.29 -5.66
CA TYR A 208 -6.53 4.77 -5.94
C TYR A 208 -5.52 4.06 -5.03
N MET A 209 -5.80 3.97 -3.74
CA MET A 209 -5.01 3.27 -2.74
C MET A 209 -4.76 1.80 -3.13
N ASP A 210 -5.84 1.08 -3.47
CA ASP A 210 -5.77 -0.32 -3.88
C ASP A 210 -4.82 -0.47 -5.07
N LYS A 211 -4.95 0.42 -6.07
CA LYS A 211 -4.10 0.38 -7.25
C LYS A 211 -2.66 0.77 -6.94
N LEU A 212 -2.44 1.74 -6.07
CA LEU A 212 -1.10 2.13 -5.66
C LEU A 212 -0.40 0.98 -4.94
N PHE A 213 -1.04 0.37 -3.94
CA PHE A 213 -0.46 -0.78 -3.23
C PHE A 213 -0.30 -2.02 -4.12
N GLU A 214 -1.14 -2.20 -5.15
CA GLU A 214 -0.95 -3.26 -6.15
C GLU A 214 0.37 -3.09 -6.91
N VAL A 215 0.65 -1.87 -7.39
CA VAL A 215 1.75 -1.62 -8.33
C VAL A 215 3.05 -1.16 -7.68
N THR A 216 3.01 -0.56 -6.49
CA THR A 216 4.23 -0.08 -5.83
C THR A 216 5.18 -1.24 -5.53
N PRO A 217 6.46 -1.15 -5.90
CA PRO A 217 7.49 -2.08 -5.43
C PRO A 217 7.90 -1.83 -3.97
N SER A 218 7.35 -0.80 -3.33
CA SER A 218 7.75 -0.29 -2.01
C SER A 218 9.18 0.29 -1.95
N ASN A 219 9.55 0.85 -0.79
CA ASN A 219 10.89 1.39 -0.52
C ASN A 219 11.38 2.39 -1.60
N ASN A 220 10.52 3.37 -1.95
CA ASN A 220 10.75 4.40 -2.97
C ASN A 220 10.90 3.86 -4.41
N GLY A 221 10.40 2.66 -4.64
CA GLY A 221 10.48 2.02 -5.95
C GLY A 221 9.44 2.48 -6.95
N LEU A 222 8.36 3.15 -6.51
CA LEU A 222 7.34 3.67 -7.42
C LEU A 222 7.88 4.89 -8.19
N GLU A 223 7.78 4.82 -9.52
CA GLU A 223 8.14 5.95 -10.37
C GLU A 223 7.08 7.05 -10.27
N GLU A 224 7.52 8.33 -10.17
CA GLU A 224 6.61 9.48 -10.05
C GLU A 224 5.63 9.57 -11.24
N SER A 225 6.07 9.17 -12.41
CA SER A 225 5.22 9.09 -13.61
C SER A 225 4.07 8.08 -13.51
N MET A 226 4.05 7.26 -12.46
CA MET A 226 3.00 6.29 -12.18
C MET A 226 1.84 6.88 -11.38
N LEU A 227 2.01 8.02 -10.74
CA LEU A 227 0.92 8.70 -10.02
C LEU A 227 -0.07 9.32 -10.98
#